data_def2d11ae23c23b55f0b0b47e407699a
#
_entry.id   def2d11ae23c23b55f0b0b47e407699a
#
_cell.length_a   1.000
_cell.length_b   1.000
_cell.length_c   1.000
_cell.angle_alpha   90.00
_cell.angle_beta   90.00
_cell.angle_gamma   90.00
#
_symmetry.space_group_name_H-M   'P 1'
#
loop_
_entity.id
_entity.type
_entity.pdbx_description
1 polymer ?
#
loop_
_entity_poly.entity_id
_entity_poly.type
_entity_poly.pdbx_seq_one_letter_code
_entity_poly.pdbx_strand_id
1 'polypeptide(L)'
;HEIVNYCEKDRYASYAYSKLFRLSEAKNLWDVNWVDGTHFKDIDLVTYGFPCTDISLAGSCKGIIKGETKSGLLFEALRIIEEARPKVAIAENVRNLVSKMFISDFHNLINELDRLGYNSYWKILSGINYNSAHSRERVFIVSIRKDIDKGSFKFKEGNDNLVTLESITENFVDEKYYCKDNSYLKNFLNKINKRICKDKEPSKFGLMRVGTIKNPHMLQMNRRVFSELGASPTLVTGSDSIPKIIQCKVRKLTPLECWRLVGFSSEDYWLVRKALEEQFYNGKDCTDTQMYKMAGNSIVIQVAESIIESLKGILY
;
A
#
# COMPACT_ATOMS: atom_id res chain seq x y z
N HIS A 1 19.46 0.14 -10.25
CA HIS A 1 18.53 1.13 -10.85
C HIS A 1 18.85 2.52 -10.33
N GLU A 2 18.76 3.51 -11.20
CA GLU A 2 18.85 4.91 -10.81
C GLU A 2 17.45 5.53 -10.82
N ILE A 3 17.10 6.24 -9.74
CA ILE A 3 15.87 7.04 -9.69
C ILE A 3 16.17 8.38 -10.33
N VAL A 4 15.61 8.60 -11.52
CA VAL A 4 15.79 9.86 -12.27
C VAL A 4 15.02 10.98 -11.58
N ASN A 5 13.70 10.82 -11.44
CA ASN A 5 12.81 11.77 -10.77
C ASN A 5 11.65 11.02 -10.09
N TYR A 6 10.91 11.71 -9.24
CA TYR A 6 9.64 11.26 -8.68
C TYR A 6 8.65 12.43 -8.59
N CYS A 7 7.38 12.13 -8.41
CA CYS A 7 6.33 13.13 -8.29
C CYS A 7 5.45 12.82 -7.08
N GLU A 8 5.55 13.63 -6.02
CA GLU A 8 4.77 13.48 -4.78
C GLU A 8 4.41 14.86 -4.22
N LYS A 9 3.10 15.11 -4.07
CA LYS A 9 2.55 16.37 -3.60
C LYS A 9 2.49 16.49 -2.07
N ASP A 10 2.45 15.36 -1.37
CA ASP A 10 2.50 15.34 0.10
C ASP A 10 3.94 15.59 0.56
N ARG A 11 4.15 16.75 1.20
CA ARG A 11 5.49 17.17 1.65
C ARG A 11 6.16 16.18 2.60
N TYR A 12 5.39 15.48 3.45
CA TYR A 12 5.94 14.50 4.38
C TYR A 12 6.37 13.23 3.65
N ALA A 13 5.55 12.73 2.73
CA ALA A 13 5.87 11.57 1.91
C ALA A 13 7.04 11.86 0.97
N SER A 14 7.07 13.04 0.33
CA SER A 14 8.17 13.49 -0.51
C SER A 14 9.50 13.53 0.27
N TYR A 15 9.49 14.17 1.44
CA TYR A 15 10.69 14.26 2.27
C TYR A 15 11.16 12.88 2.75
N ALA A 16 10.22 12.02 3.20
CA ALA A 16 10.52 10.65 3.58
C ALA A 16 11.16 9.86 2.44
N TYR A 17 10.61 9.98 1.22
CA TYR A 17 11.13 9.33 0.02
C TYR A 17 12.56 9.78 -0.29
N SER A 18 12.82 11.09 -0.25
CA SER A 18 14.15 11.63 -0.48
C SER A 18 15.18 11.10 0.51
N LYS A 19 14.82 10.95 1.79
CA LYS A 19 15.73 10.39 2.82
C LYS A 19 15.99 8.90 2.64
N LEU A 20 14.93 8.11 2.39
CA LEU A 20 15.04 6.66 2.16
C LEU A 20 15.99 6.34 1.00
N PHE A 21 15.82 7.05 -0.11
CA PHE A 21 16.57 6.77 -1.33
C PHE A 21 17.78 7.67 -1.54
N ARG A 22 18.12 8.50 -0.54
CA ARG A 22 19.27 9.45 -0.58
C ARG A 22 19.23 10.36 -1.80
N LEU A 23 18.05 10.85 -2.15
CA LEU A 23 17.82 11.71 -3.28
C LEU A 23 17.87 13.19 -2.89
N SER A 24 18.26 14.04 -3.83
CA SER A 24 17.99 15.47 -3.72
C SER A 24 16.48 15.72 -3.79
N GLU A 25 15.95 16.62 -2.96
CA GLU A 25 14.55 17.03 -3.02
C GLU A 25 14.21 17.72 -4.37
N ALA A 26 15.20 18.26 -5.07
CA ALA A 26 15.05 18.79 -6.41
C ALA A 26 14.62 17.75 -7.48
N LYS A 27 14.77 16.45 -7.18
CA LYS A 27 14.23 15.37 -8.02
C LYS A 27 12.71 15.20 -7.92
N ASN A 28 12.04 15.84 -6.97
CA ASN A 28 10.58 15.84 -6.88
C ASN A 28 9.97 16.82 -7.87
N LEU A 29 9.12 16.34 -8.75
CA LEU A 29 8.38 17.12 -9.74
C LEU A 29 7.06 17.70 -9.18
N TRP A 30 6.74 17.40 -7.94
CA TRP A 30 5.62 17.88 -7.13
C TRP A 30 4.22 17.56 -7.67
N ASP A 31 3.79 18.19 -8.74
CA ASP A 31 2.44 18.05 -9.27
C ASP A 31 2.47 17.40 -10.67
N VAL A 32 1.85 16.25 -10.79
CA VAL A 32 1.79 15.47 -12.03
C VAL A 32 1.17 16.25 -13.21
N ASN A 33 0.31 17.22 -12.92
CA ASN A 33 -0.31 18.07 -13.95
C ASN A 33 0.70 18.95 -14.69
N TRP A 34 1.86 19.25 -14.10
CA TRP A 34 2.87 20.16 -14.65
C TRP A 34 4.11 19.42 -15.17
N VAL A 35 4.11 18.10 -15.06
CA VAL A 35 5.23 17.29 -15.58
C VAL A 35 5.19 17.26 -17.10
N ASP A 36 6.26 17.70 -17.73
CA ASP A 36 6.51 17.55 -19.16
C ASP A 36 7.30 16.26 -19.40
N GLY A 37 6.62 15.22 -19.87
CA GLY A 37 7.19 13.91 -20.14
C GLY A 37 8.22 13.89 -21.25
N THR A 38 8.23 14.90 -22.14
CA THR A 38 9.18 14.99 -23.26
C THR A 38 10.64 15.20 -22.82
N HIS A 39 10.84 15.69 -21.58
CA HIS A 39 12.15 15.82 -20.96
C HIS A 39 12.76 14.48 -20.52
N PHE A 40 11.96 13.41 -20.44
CA PHE A 40 12.37 12.08 -19.98
C PHE A 40 12.55 11.12 -21.14
N LYS A 41 13.67 11.22 -21.82
CA LYS A 41 14.05 10.27 -22.88
C LYS A 41 14.82 9.10 -22.29
N ASP A 42 14.70 7.95 -22.95
CA ASP A 42 15.43 6.72 -22.59
C ASP A 42 15.14 6.19 -21.17
N ILE A 43 13.92 6.41 -20.67
CA ILE A 43 13.48 5.88 -19.40
C ILE A 43 13.13 4.39 -19.56
N ASP A 44 13.74 3.55 -18.74
CA ASP A 44 13.43 2.13 -18.72
C ASP A 44 12.09 1.84 -18.05
N LEU A 45 11.80 2.49 -16.93
CA LEU A 45 10.66 2.17 -16.08
C LEU A 45 9.96 3.41 -15.53
N VAL A 46 8.65 3.47 -15.68
CA VAL A 46 7.77 4.36 -14.94
C VAL A 46 6.86 3.55 -14.02
N THR A 47 6.81 3.89 -12.74
CA THR A 47 5.84 3.34 -11.80
C THR A 47 4.85 4.43 -11.40
N TYR A 48 3.57 4.10 -11.33
CA TYR A 48 2.54 5.06 -10.96
C TYR A 48 1.38 4.42 -10.19
N GLY A 49 0.83 5.18 -9.25
CA GLY A 49 -0.41 4.87 -8.56
C GLY A 49 -1.32 6.10 -8.59
N PHE A 50 -2.45 6.00 -9.25
CA PHE A 50 -3.42 7.09 -9.26
C PHE A 50 -4.37 6.97 -8.07
N PRO A 51 -4.93 8.09 -7.57
CA PRO A 51 -5.80 8.06 -6.39
C PRO A 51 -6.97 7.10 -6.53
N CYS A 52 -7.18 6.29 -5.49
CA CYS A 52 -8.24 5.28 -5.47
C CYS A 52 -9.53 5.75 -4.78
N THR A 53 -9.62 7.02 -4.38
CA THR A 53 -10.75 7.55 -3.58
C THR A 53 -12.09 7.42 -4.28
N ASP A 54 -12.12 7.46 -5.60
CA ASP A 54 -13.33 7.43 -6.40
C ASP A 54 -13.68 6.02 -6.91
N ILE A 55 -12.79 5.05 -6.69
CA ILE A 55 -12.97 3.63 -7.07
C ILE A 55 -12.87 2.67 -5.86
N SER A 56 -12.59 3.19 -4.67
CA SER A 56 -12.51 2.41 -3.44
C SER A 56 -13.89 2.23 -2.80
N LEU A 57 -14.16 1.05 -2.21
CA LEU A 57 -15.36 0.79 -1.42
C LEU A 57 -15.51 1.71 -0.19
N ALA A 58 -14.41 2.29 0.28
CA ALA A 58 -14.40 3.27 1.39
C ALA A 58 -14.48 4.72 0.89
N GLY A 59 -14.54 4.94 -0.42
CA GLY A 59 -14.51 6.25 -1.06
C GLY A 59 -15.85 6.66 -1.68
N SER A 60 -15.79 7.59 -2.65
CA SER A 60 -16.98 8.19 -3.28
C SER A 60 -17.65 7.29 -4.33
N CYS A 61 -16.97 6.27 -4.84
CA CYS A 61 -17.41 5.37 -5.91
C CYS A 61 -17.89 6.08 -7.20
N LYS A 62 -17.29 7.25 -7.54
CA LYS A 62 -17.66 8.05 -8.73
C LYS A 62 -17.01 7.61 -10.03
N GLY A 63 -16.01 6.70 -9.97
CA GLY A 63 -15.27 6.25 -11.16
C GLY A 63 -14.11 7.17 -11.55
N ILE A 64 -13.57 6.94 -12.74
CA ILE A 64 -12.40 7.65 -13.28
C ILE A 64 -12.87 8.66 -14.32
N ILE A 65 -13.02 9.93 -13.94
CA ILE A 65 -13.50 10.99 -14.83
C ILE A 65 -12.42 12.08 -14.93
N LYS A 66 -11.95 12.34 -16.16
CA LYS A 66 -10.91 13.35 -16.43
C LYS A 66 -11.38 14.73 -15.97
N GLY A 67 -10.55 15.41 -15.16
CA GLY A 67 -10.81 16.75 -14.67
C GLY A 67 -11.86 16.86 -13.57
N GLU A 68 -12.61 15.80 -13.24
CA GLU A 68 -13.70 15.85 -12.26
C GLU A 68 -13.41 15.04 -10.99
N THR A 69 -12.75 13.90 -11.12
CA THR A 69 -12.45 13.02 -9.98
C THR A 69 -10.94 12.99 -9.69
N LYS A 70 -10.59 12.70 -8.45
CA LYS A 70 -9.16 12.53 -8.08
C LYS A 70 -8.54 11.36 -8.83
N SER A 71 -9.31 10.28 -9.06
CA SER A 71 -8.88 9.14 -9.89
C SER A 71 -8.64 9.53 -11.35
N GLY A 72 -9.18 10.66 -11.81
CA GLY A 72 -8.92 11.24 -13.13
C GLY A 72 -7.46 11.68 -13.35
N LEU A 73 -6.63 11.75 -12.30
CA LEU A 73 -5.16 11.92 -12.46
C LEU A 73 -4.50 10.75 -13.20
N LEU A 74 -5.19 9.65 -13.42
CA LEU A 74 -4.77 8.60 -14.35
C LEU A 74 -4.45 9.16 -15.73
N PHE A 75 -5.23 10.10 -16.25
CA PHE A 75 -5.02 10.67 -17.58
C PHE A 75 -3.72 11.46 -17.67
N GLU A 76 -3.25 12.06 -16.57
CA GLU A 76 -1.93 12.71 -16.53
C GLU A 76 -0.79 11.67 -16.55
N ALA A 77 -0.96 10.55 -15.84
CA ALA A 77 0.01 9.46 -15.92
C ALA A 77 0.10 8.89 -17.36
N LEU A 78 -1.04 8.71 -18.04
CA LEU A 78 -1.08 8.26 -19.42
C LEU A 78 -0.43 9.27 -20.40
N ARG A 79 -0.66 10.56 -20.18
CA ARG A 79 0.01 11.64 -20.96
C ARG A 79 1.53 11.56 -20.79
N ILE A 80 2.03 11.41 -19.57
CA ILE A 80 3.47 11.28 -19.31
C ILE A 80 4.03 10.00 -19.96
N ILE A 81 3.30 8.88 -19.92
CA ILE A 81 3.70 7.65 -20.62
C ILE A 81 3.76 7.84 -22.13
N GLU A 82 2.81 8.57 -22.72
CA GLU A 82 2.80 8.91 -24.15
C GLU A 82 4.01 9.76 -24.55
N GLU A 83 4.35 10.77 -23.74
CA GLU A 83 5.45 11.71 -23.97
C GLU A 83 6.83 11.08 -23.72
N ALA A 84 7.02 10.39 -22.59
CA ALA A 84 8.30 9.83 -22.17
C ALA A 84 8.62 8.48 -22.83
N ARG A 85 7.60 7.74 -23.30
CA ARG A 85 7.77 6.43 -23.98
C ARG A 85 8.64 5.43 -23.22
N PRO A 86 8.42 5.18 -21.89
CA PRO A 86 9.24 4.24 -21.15
C PRO A 86 9.20 2.83 -21.78
N LYS A 87 10.23 2.01 -21.52
CA LYS A 87 10.20 0.59 -21.93
C LYS A 87 9.08 -0.17 -21.25
N VAL A 88 8.89 0.10 -19.95
CA VAL A 88 7.87 -0.55 -19.10
C VAL A 88 7.17 0.51 -18.26
N ALA A 89 5.85 0.39 -18.11
CA ALA A 89 5.05 1.15 -17.14
C ALA A 89 4.35 0.20 -16.19
N ILE A 90 4.42 0.45 -14.88
CA ILE A 90 3.77 -0.37 -13.85
C ILE A 90 2.76 0.49 -13.09
N ALA A 91 1.48 0.11 -13.17
CA ALA A 91 0.42 0.69 -12.36
C ALA A 91 0.08 -0.20 -11.15
N GLU A 92 -0.22 0.43 -10.01
CA GLU A 92 -0.84 -0.22 -8.86
C GLU A 92 -2.15 0.48 -8.51
N ASN A 93 -3.18 -0.30 -8.15
CA ASN A 93 -4.40 0.24 -7.59
C ASN A 93 -5.17 -0.78 -6.75
N VAL A 94 -6.26 -0.33 -6.12
CA VAL A 94 -7.12 -1.20 -5.33
C VAL A 94 -7.79 -2.28 -6.18
N ARG A 95 -8.00 -3.48 -5.61
CA ARG A 95 -8.69 -4.59 -6.27
C ARG A 95 -10.04 -4.19 -6.88
N ASN A 96 -10.72 -3.22 -6.28
CA ASN A 96 -12.05 -2.79 -6.74
C ASN A 96 -12.05 -2.21 -8.16
N LEU A 97 -10.91 -1.75 -8.69
CA LEU A 97 -10.77 -1.31 -10.08
C LEU A 97 -11.22 -2.37 -11.10
N VAL A 98 -11.00 -3.66 -10.80
CA VAL A 98 -11.42 -4.78 -11.66
C VAL A 98 -12.72 -5.43 -11.19
N SER A 99 -13.51 -4.76 -10.36
CA SER A 99 -14.85 -5.20 -9.98
C SER A 99 -15.87 -4.91 -11.08
N LYS A 100 -17.04 -5.57 -11.02
CA LYS A 100 -18.14 -5.33 -11.98
C LYS A 100 -18.54 -3.85 -12.09
N MET A 101 -18.38 -3.08 -11.02
CA MET A 101 -18.72 -1.65 -10.97
C MET A 101 -17.78 -0.78 -11.82
N PHE A 102 -16.48 -1.11 -11.86
CA PHE A 102 -15.44 -0.31 -12.51
C PHE A 102 -14.72 -1.02 -13.65
N ILE A 103 -15.23 -2.19 -14.08
CA ILE A 103 -14.62 -2.98 -15.14
C ILE A 103 -14.53 -2.22 -16.47
N SER A 104 -15.48 -1.33 -16.73
CA SER A 104 -15.47 -0.46 -17.90
C SER A 104 -14.31 0.52 -17.85
N ASP A 105 -14.08 1.18 -16.71
CA ASP A 105 -12.95 2.09 -16.51
C ASP A 105 -11.62 1.36 -16.66
N PHE A 106 -11.55 0.12 -16.13
CA PHE A 106 -10.38 -0.72 -16.28
C PHE A 106 -10.10 -1.08 -17.74
N HIS A 107 -11.12 -1.48 -18.51
CA HIS A 107 -10.95 -1.78 -19.94
C HIS A 107 -10.54 -0.54 -20.73
N ASN A 108 -11.09 0.63 -20.41
CA ASN A 108 -10.70 1.90 -21.03
C ASN A 108 -9.22 2.19 -20.77
N LEU A 109 -8.71 1.96 -19.55
CA LEU A 109 -7.29 2.09 -19.24
C LEU A 109 -6.43 1.14 -20.08
N ILE A 110 -6.79 -0.14 -20.18
CA ILE A 110 -6.05 -1.13 -20.98
C ILE A 110 -6.05 -0.76 -22.46
N ASN A 111 -7.20 -0.34 -23.00
CA ASN A 111 -7.32 0.08 -24.39
C ASN A 111 -6.48 1.34 -24.70
N GLU A 112 -6.42 2.28 -23.75
CA GLU A 112 -5.59 3.47 -23.91
C GLU A 112 -4.10 3.12 -23.89
N LEU A 113 -3.65 2.24 -23.01
CA LEU A 113 -2.27 1.74 -23.01
C LEU A 113 -1.93 0.99 -24.33
N ASP A 114 -2.89 0.21 -24.85
CA ASP A 114 -2.74 -0.45 -26.16
C ASP A 114 -2.59 0.57 -27.30
N ARG A 115 -3.43 1.62 -27.32
CA ARG A 115 -3.35 2.75 -28.26
C ARG A 115 -1.98 3.44 -28.20
N LEU A 116 -1.43 3.60 -26.98
CA LEU A 116 -0.10 4.18 -26.75
C LEU A 116 1.04 3.24 -27.17
N GLY A 117 0.76 2.03 -27.61
CA GLY A 117 1.73 1.07 -28.12
C GLY A 117 2.32 0.16 -27.05
N TYR A 118 1.57 -0.19 -26.03
CA TYR A 118 1.95 -1.13 -24.97
C TYR A 118 1.07 -2.37 -24.98
N ASN A 119 1.67 -3.52 -24.70
CA ASN A 119 0.95 -4.74 -24.30
C ASN A 119 0.85 -4.77 -22.78
N SER A 120 -0.35 -4.95 -22.24
CA SER A 120 -0.60 -4.87 -20.81
C SER A 120 -0.95 -6.24 -20.22
N TYR A 121 -0.23 -6.61 -19.18
CA TYR A 121 -0.43 -7.81 -18.37
C TYR A 121 -0.90 -7.38 -16.99
N TRP A 122 -1.93 -8.03 -16.45
CA TRP A 122 -2.41 -7.64 -15.13
C TRP A 122 -2.75 -8.84 -14.25
N LYS A 123 -2.59 -8.68 -12.95
CA LYS A 123 -2.92 -9.69 -11.94
C LYS A 123 -3.28 -9.03 -10.60
N ILE A 124 -4.20 -9.65 -9.86
CA ILE A 124 -4.43 -9.29 -8.46
C ILE A 124 -3.40 -10.05 -7.63
N LEU A 125 -2.57 -9.33 -6.89
CA LEU A 125 -1.55 -9.88 -6.00
C LEU A 125 -1.87 -9.51 -4.57
N SER A 126 -1.60 -10.43 -3.63
CA SER A 126 -1.80 -10.22 -2.20
C SER A 126 -0.48 -10.41 -1.45
N GLY A 127 -0.16 -9.53 -0.52
CA GLY A 127 1.07 -9.61 0.26
C GLY A 127 1.29 -10.95 0.94
N ILE A 128 0.22 -11.61 1.42
CA ILE A 128 0.33 -12.93 2.09
C ILE A 128 0.92 -14.03 1.21
N ASN A 129 0.82 -13.92 -0.10
CA ASN A 129 1.40 -14.86 -1.05
C ASN A 129 2.87 -14.54 -1.39
N TYR A 130 3.41 -13.45 -0.85
CA TYR A 130 4.77 -12.96 -1.10
C TYR A 130 5.54 -12.73 0.20
N ASN A 131 5.40 -13.63 1.17
CA ASN A 131 6.10 -13.60 2.47
C ASN A 131 5.86 -12.32 3.29
N SER A 132 4.68 -11.72 3.20
CA SER A 132 4.28 -10.61 4.05
C SER A 132 3.11 -11.02 4.96
N ALA A 133 3.12 -10.56 6.21
CA ALA A 133 1.98 -10.71 7.12
C ALA A 133 0.77 -9.83 6.74
N HIS A 134 0.76 -9.22 5.56
CA HIS A 134 -0.24 -8.23 5.14
C HIS A 134 -1.20 -8.79 4.09
N SER A 135 -2.44 -9.04 4.48
CA SER A 135 -3.54 -9.41 3.57
C SER A 135 -4.02 -8.17 2.81
N ARG A 136 -3.18 -7.70 1.86
CA ARG A 136 -3.43 -6.52 1.03
C ARG A 136 -3.48 -6.93 -0.43
N GLU A 137 -4.69 -7.03 -0.97
CA GLU A 137 -4.90 -7.32 -2.38
C GLU A 137 -4.84 -6.02 -3.20
N ARG A 138 -4.04 -6.04 -4.26
CA ARG A 138 -3.92 -4.94 -5.23
C ARG A 138 -3.91 -5.48 -6.63
N VAL A 139 -4.47 -4.74 -7.57
CA VAL A 139 -4.28 -4.99 -8.99
C VAL A 139 -3.00 -4.31 -9.43
N PHE A 140 -2.14 -5.07 -10.08
CA PHE A 140 -0.93 -4.58 -10.75
C PHE A 140 -1.12 -4.75 -12.25
N ILE A 141 -0.73 -3.71 -13.00
CA ILE A 141 -0.76 -3.70 -14.45
C ILE A 141 0.67 -3.40 -14.90
N VAL A 142 1.26 -4.35 -15.62
CA VAL A 142 2.60 -4.22 -16.22
C VAL A 142 2.40 -4.04 -17.71
N SER A 143 2.74 -2.87 -18.22
CA SER A 143 2.59 -2.50 -19.62
C SER A 143 3.97 -2.41 -20.26
N ILE A 144 4.24 -3.29 -21.21
CA ILE A 144 5.52 -3.41 -21.91
C ILE A 144 5.36 -2.85 -23.31
N ARG A 145 6.28 -1.97 -23.74
CA ARG A 145 6.22 -1.36 -25.05
C ARG A 145 6.32 -2.44 -26.15
N LYS A 146 5.43 -2.37 -27.16
CA LYS A 146 5.23 -3.43 -28.16
C LYS A 146 6.50 -3.77 -28.97
N ASP A 147 7.39 -2.81 -29.16
CA ASP A 147 8.65 -3.02 -29.92
C ASP A 147 9.66 -3.92 -29.19
N ILE A 148 9.55 -4.03 -27.86
CA ILE A 148 10.45 -4.87 -27.03
C ILE A 148 9.74 -6.06 -26.41
N ASP A 149 8.42 -6.08 -26.42
CA ASP A 149 7.64 -7.16 -25.82
C ASP A 149 7.66 -8.43 -26.69
N LYS A 150 8.24 -9.49 -26.16
CA LYS A 150 8.29 -10.83 -26.78
C LYS A 150 7.11 -11.72 -26.40
N GLY A 151 6.12 -11.19 -25.63
CA GLY A 151 4.99 -11.97 -25.14
C GLY A 151 5.35 -12.99 -24.03
N SER A 152 6.54 -12.89 -23.46
CA SER A 152 7.06 -13.85 -22.47
C SER A 152 6.84 -13.44 -21.01
N PHE A 153 6.35 -12.22 -20.76
CA PHE A 153 6.15 -11.74 -19.40
C PHE A 153 5.09 -12.58 -18.67
N LYS A 154 5.44 -12.99 -17.46
CA LYS A 154 4.52 -13.63 -16.52
C LYS A 154 4.81 -13.14 -15.10
N PHE A 155 3.76 -12.82 -14.36
CA PHE A 155 3.90 -12.57 -12.93
C PHE A 155 4.45 -13.81 -12.23
N LYS A 156 5.50 -13.64 -11.43
CA LYS A 156 6.01 -14.72 -10.57
C LYS A 156 4.88 -15.20 -9.65
N GLU A 157 4.72 -16.51 -9.57
CA GLU A 157 3.71 -17.07 -8.65
C GLU A 157 4.13 -16.84 -7.20
N GLY A 158 3.14 -16.56 -6.37
CA GLY A 158 3.32 -16.46 -4.93
C GLY A 158 3.46 -17.85 -4.30
N ASN A 159 3.64 -17.88 -3.00
CA ASN A 159 3.67 -19.11 -2.19
C ASN A 159 2.52 -19.10 -1.18
N ASP A 160 2.27 -20.26 -0.56
CA ASP A 160 1.23 -20.44 0.46
C ASP A 160 1.79 -20.35 1.90
N ASN A 161 3.04 -19.89 2.07
CA ASN A 161 3.66 -19.74 3.38
C ASN A 161 3.00 -18.59 4.14
N LEU A 162 2.24 -18.90 5.18
CA LEU A 162 1.63 -17.89 6.02
C LEU A 162 2.68 -17.24 6.93
N VAL A 163 2.98 -15.99 6.66
CA VAL A 163 3.70 -15.11 7.60
C VAL A 163 2.69 -14.46 8.53
N THR A 164 2.93 -14.55 9.82
CA THR A 164 2.01 -14.05 10.85
C THR A 164 2.43 -12.69 11.38
N LEU A 165 1.49 -11.98 12.03
CA LEU A 165 1.75 -10.71 12.70
C LEU A 165 2.83 -10.82 13.80
N GLU A 166 2.96 -11.99 14.43
CA GLU A 166 3.97 -12.24 15.45
C GLU A 166 5.39 -11.89 14.97
N SER A 167 5.68 -12.14 13.67
CA SER A 167 7.00 -11.87 13.07
C SER A 167 7.36 -10.38 12.98
N ILE A 168 6.38 -9.48 13.09
CA ILE A 168 6.58 -8.03 12.95
C ILE A 168 6.30 -7.25 14.23
N THR A 169 5.70 -7.89 15.25
CA THR A 169 5.32 -7.22 16.49
C THR A 169 6.53 -6.85 17.35
N GLU A 170 6.38 -5.78 18.11
CA GLU A 170 7.36 -5.31 19.08
C GLU A 170 7.16 -5.97 20.45
N ASN A 171 8.26 -6.31 21.14
CA ASN A 171 8.24 -6.89 22.49
C ASN A 171 7.77 -5.87 23.55
N PHE A 172 8.12 -4.60 23.35
CA PHE A 172 7.76 -3.50 24.24
C PHE A 172 7.02 -2.42 23.46
N VAL A 173 5.81 -2.10 23.89
CA VAL A 173 4.93 -1.15 23.21
C VAL A 173 4.47 -0.08 24.21
N ASP A 174 4.55 1.18 23.80
CA ASP A 174 4.09 2.32 24.59
C ASP A 174 2.61 2.21 24.93
N GLU A 175 2.24 2.60 26.15
CA GLU A 175 0.85 2.62 26.64
C GLU A 175 -0.12 3.40 25.74
N LYS A 176 0.34 4.39 24.99
CA LYS A 176 -0.48 5.18 24.05
C LYS A 176 -1.13 4.36 22.95
N TYR A 177 -0.60 3.17 22.63
CA TYR A 177 -1.14 2.28 21.59
C TYR A 177 -2.18 1.30 22.14
N TYR A 178 -2.28 1.14 23.45
CA TYR A 178 -3.28 0.27 24.07
C TYR A 178 -4.67 0.89 24.02
N CYS A 179 -5.68 0.05 23.84
CA CYS A 179 -7.06 0.49 23.88
C CYS A 179 -7.43 0.90 25.32
N LYS A 180 -7.95 2.11 25.49
CA LYS A 180 -8.40 2.61 26.79
C LYS A 180 -9.50 1.71 27.34
N ASP A 181 -9.40 1.40 28.63
CA ASP A 181 -10.40 0.63 29.35
C ASP A 181 -11.76 1.31 29.32
N ASN A 182 -12.75 0.58 28.85
CA ASN A 182 -14.16 0.97 28.87
C ASN A 182 -15.05 -0.28 28.96
N SER A 183 -16.34 -0.08 29.23
CA SER A 183 -17.31 -1.18 29.35
C SER A 183 -17.37 -2.09 28.14
N TYR A 184 -17.22 -1.54 26.95
CA TYR A 184 -17.24 -2.31 25.69
C TYR A 184 -16.03 -3.23 25.55
N LEU A 185 -14.84 -2.75 25.93
CA LEU A 185 -13.60 -3.54 25.92
C LEU A 185 -13.65 -4.62 26.99
N LYS A 186 -14.07 -4.29 28.22
CA LYS A 186 -14.24 -5.27 29.30
C LYS A 186 -15.22 -6.38 28.94
N ASN A 187 -16.37 -6.03 28.33
CA ASN A 187 -17.36 -6.99 27.85
C ASN A 187 -16.80 -7.88 26.72
N PHE A 188 -15.94 -7.33 25.86
CA PHE A 188 -15.27 -8.08 24.83
C PHE A 188 -14.28 -9.09 25.44
N LEU A 189 -13.38 -8.65 26.31
CA LEU A 189 -12.38 -9.50 26.97
C LEU A 189 -13.02 -10.63 27.79
N ASN A 190 -14.09 -10.35 28.55
CA ASN A 190 -14.82 -11.37 29.29
C ASN A 190 -15.42 -12.48 28.42
N LYS A 191 -15.77 -12.16 27.17
CA LYS A 191 -16.26 -13.15 26.20
C LYS A 191 -15.14 -13.98 25.59
N ILE A 192 -13.97 -13.38 25.38
CA ILE A 192 -12.81 -14.06 24.79
C ILE A 192 -12.14 -14.99 25.78
N ASN A 193 -11.97 -14.59 27.04
CA ASN A 193 -11.40 -15.44 28.10
C ASN A 193 -12.11 -16.78 28.24
N LYS A 194 -13.37 -16.90 27.76
CA LYS A 194 -14.12 -18.16 27.67
C LYS A 194 -13.89 -18.95 26.37
N ARG A 195 -13.17 -18.36 25.37
CA ARG A 195 -12.96 -18.92 24.04
C ARG A 195 -11.60 -18.51 23.48
N ILE A 196 -10.50 -18.81 24.19
CA ILE A 196 -9.17 -18.53 23.66
C ILE A 196 -8.96 -19.38 22.41
N CYS A 197 -8.65 -18.68 21.33
CA CYS A 197 -8.57 -19.17 19.95
C CYS A 197 -7.41 -20.13 19.67
N LYS A 198 -7.22 -21.20 20.45
CA LYS A 198 -6.21 -22.20 20.13
C LYS A 198 -6.58 -23.08 18.92
N ASP A 199 -7.85 -23.08 18.51
CA ASP A 199 -8.37 -24.03 17.52
C ASP A 199 -9.00 -23.38 16.27
N LYS A 200 -8.73 -22.09 16.00
CA LYS A 200 -9.25 -21.46 14.78
C LYS A 200 -8.17 -21.43 13.69
N GLU A 201 -8.46 -22.09 12.60
CA GLU A 201 -7.71 -21.95 11.36
C GLU A 201 -7.78 -20.53 10.82
N PRO A 202 -6.69 -19.99 10.24
CA PRO A 202 -6.74 -18.73 9.50
C PRO A 202 -7.76 -18.81 8.36
N SER A 203 -8.42 -17.68 8.07
CA SER A 203 -9.25 -17.59 6.87
C SER A 203 -8.41 -17.79 5.61
N LYS A 204 -9.03 -18.02 4.46
CA LYS A 204 -8.36 -18.08 3.15
C LYS A 204 -7.48 -16.85 2.83
N PHE A 205 -7.64 -15.76 3.58
CA PHE A 205 -6.82 -14.54 3.50
C PHE A 205 -5.78 -14.46 4.63
N GLY A 206 -5.49 -15.55 5.32
CA GLY A 206 -4.54 -15.61 6.42
C GLY A 206 -5.01 -14.92 7.73
N LEU A 207 -6.22 -14.33 7.76
CA LEU A 207 -6.70 -13.54 8.90
C LEU A 207 -7.23 -14.42 10.02
N MET A 208 -6.76 -14.18 11.26
CA MET A 208 -7.31 -14.78 12.47
C MET A 208 -8.08 -13.75 13.29
N ARG A 209 -9.37 -13.57 12.98
CA ARG A 209 -10.23 -12.65 13.71
C ARG A 209 -10.67 -13.27 15.04
N VAL A 210 -10.28 -12.63 16.14
CA VAL A 210 -10.67 -13.03 17.50
C VAL A 210 -12.09 -12.60 17.82
N GLY A 211 -12.48 -11.39 17.42
CA GLY A 211 -13.82 -10.91 17.66
C GLY A 211 -14.06 -9.45 17.27
N THR A 212 -15.12 -8.88 17.85
CA THR A 212 -15.55 -7.50 17.56
C THR A 212 -15.93 -6.81 18.86
N ILE A 213 -15.32 -5.65 19.13
CA ILE A 213 -15.72 -4.76 20.23
C ILE A 213 -17.06 -4.11 19.85
N LYS A 214 -18.11 -4.33 20.64
CA LYS A 214 -19.45 -3.79 20.37
C LYS A 214 -19.58 -2.34 20.83
N ASN A 215 -18.75 -1.44 20.30
CA ASN A 215 -18.82 0.00 20.59
C ASN A 215 -19.51 0.72 19.41
N PRO A 216 -20.73 1.31 19.60
CA PRO A 216 -21.46 1.98 18.52
C PRO A 216 -20.77 3.25 17.99
N HIS A 217 -19.91 3.89 18.80
CA HIS A 217 -19.17 5.09 18.43
C HIS A 217 -17.92 4.82 17.58
N MET A 218 -17.59 3.56 17.30
CA MET A 218 -16.49 3.19 16.42
C MET A 218 -17.00 2.75 15.04
N LEU A 219 -16.28 3.07 13.98
CA LEU A 219 -16.54 2.50 12.65
C LEU A 219 -16.47 0.97 12.69
N GLN A 220 -17.29 0.29 11.91
CA GLN A 220 -17.42 -1.16 11.93
C GLN A 220 -16.08 -1.89 11.70
N MET A 221 -15.23 -1.37 10.80
CA MET A 221 -13.92 -1.93 10.54
C MET A 221 -12.98 -1.80 11.75
N ASN A 222 -13.08 -0.71 12.50
CA ASN A 222 -12.21 -0.41 13.65
C ASN A 222 -12.57 -1.21 14.91
N ARG A 223 -13.70 -1.91 14.89
CA ARG A 223 -14.16 -2.77 16.01
C ARG A 223 -13.55 -4.16 16.00
N ARG A 224 -12.95 -4.57 14.86
CA ARG A 224 -12.40 -5.91 14.69
C ARG A 224 -11.08 -6.05 15.43
N VAL A 225 -10.90 -7.19 16.11
CA VAL A 225 -9.67 -7.56 16.82
C VAL A 225 -9.14 -8.86 16.23
N PHE A 226 -7.85 -8.92 15.98
CA PHE A 226 -7.17 -10.03 15.34
C PHE A 226 -6.16 -10.67 16.27
N SER A 227 -5.84 -11.93 16.06
CA SER A 227 -4.73 -12.62 16.69
C SER A 227 -3.42 -12.30 15.99
N GLU A 228 -2.33 -12.23 16.72
CA GLU A 228 -0.99 -12.12 16.16
C GLU A 228 -0.54 -13.39 15.42
N LEU A 229 -1.19 -14.52 15.65
CA LEU A 229 -0.95 -15.79 14.97
C LEU A 229 -1.52 -15.84 13.54
N GLY A 230 -2.14 -14.77 13.07
CA GLY A 230 -2.64 -14.61 11.71
C GLY A 230 -2.02 -13.40 11.00
N ALA A 231 -2.39 -13.19 9.74
CA ALA A 231 -2.02 -12.00 8.99
C ALA A 231 -2.83 -10.77 9.42
N SER A 232 -2.34 -9.57 9.10
CA SER A 232 -3.06 -8.31 9.24
C SER A 232 -4.03 -8.08 8.09
N PRO A 233 -5.22 -7.51 8.35
CA PRO A 233 -6.04 -6.94 7.28
C PRO A 233 -5.32 -5.74 6.64
N THR A 234 -5.83 -5.30 5.49
CA THR A 234 -5.30 -4.13 4.76
C THR A 234 -5.21 -2.89 5.66
N LEU A 235 -4.04 -2.27 5.70
CA LEU A 235 -3.84 -0.97 6.31
C LEU A 235 -4.57 0.11 5.55
N VAL A 236 -5.08 1.09 6.27
CA VAL A 236 -5.66 2.33 5.74
C VAL A 236 -4.88 3.53 6.28
N THR A 237 -5.06 4.69 5.68
CA THR A 237 -4.27 5.89 5.97
C THR A 237 -4.64 6.63 7.25
N GLY A 238 -5.78 6.30 7.86
CA GLY A 238 -6.26 6.96 9.09
C GLY A 238 -5.75 6.30 10.36
N SER A 239 -5.16 7.06 11.27
CA SER A 239 -4.64 6.58 12.56
C SER A 239 -5.68 5.86 13.43
N ASP A 240 -6.96 6.17 13.26
CA ASP A 240 -8.06 5.54 14.00
C ASP A 240 -8.49 4.20 13.40
N SER A 241 -8.09 3.92 12.16
CA SER A 241 -8.46 2.71 11.41
C SER A 241 -7.36 1.65 11.39
N ILE A 242 -6.34 1.81 12.22
CA ILE A 242 -5.26 0.84 12.36
C ILE A 242 -5.79 -0.49 12.96
N PRO A 243 -5.39 -1.64 12.42
CA PRO A 243 -5.77 -2.94 12.93
C PRO A 243 -5.46 -3.10 14.42
N LYS A 244 -6.40 -3.71 15.15
CA LYS A 244 -6.23 -4.04 16.56
C LYS A 244 -5.86 -5.50 16.69
N ILE A 245 -4.85 -5.74 17.50
CA ILE A 245 -4.42 -7.09 17.88
C ILE A 245 -4.65 -7.33 19.36
N ILE A 246 -4.73 -8.57 19.74
CA ILE A 246 -4.71 -9.02 21.12
C ILE A 246 -3.47 -9.86 21.37
N GLN A 247 -2.70 -9.43 22.35
CA GLN A 247 -1.67 -10.19 23.04
C GLN A 247 -2.18 -10.42 24.47
N CYS A 248 -1.52 -9.86 25.48
CA CYS A 248 -2.09 -9.82 26.84
C CYS A 248 -3.22 -8.77 26.98
N LYS A 249 -3.16 -7.69 26.20
CA LYS A 249 -4.15 -6.61 26.13
C LYS A 249 -4.48 -6.30 24.67
N VAL A 250 -5.61 -5.66 24.41
CA VAL A 250 -5.97 -5.18 23.06
C VAL A 250 -5.26 -3.86 22.78
N ARG A 251 -4.56 -3.79 21.66
CA ARG A 251 -3.86 -2.60 21.20
C ARG A 251 -3.94 -2.40 19.68
N LYS A 252 -3.62 -1.22 19.22
CA LYS A 252 -3.34 -0.97 17.79
C LYS A 252 -1.95 -1.51 17.46
N LEU A 253 -1.71 -1.81 16.18
CA LEU A 253 -0.34 -1.92 15.69
C LEU A 253 0.36 -0.57 15.83
N THR A 254 1.65 -0.57 16.16
CA THR A 254 2.45 0.65 16.20
C THR A 254 2.79 1.14 14.79
N PRO A 255 3.26 2.38 14.60
CA PRO A 255 3.75 2.82 13.31
C PRO A 255 4.90 1.96 12.78
N LEU A 256 5.83 1.53 13.64
CA LEU A 256 6.94 0.65 13.27
C LEU A 256 6.42 -0.72 12.77
N GLU A 257 5.47 -1.32 13.47
CA GLU A 257 4.85 -2.57 13.05
C GLU A 257 4.14 -2.43 11.70
N CYS A 258 3.48 -1.29 11.45
CA CYS A 258 2.86 -1.01 10.16
C CYS A 258 3.89 -0.85 9.02
N TRP A 259 5.06 -0.29 9.29
CA TRP A 259 6.15 -0.20 8.31
C TRP A 259 6.77 -1.57 8.00
N ARG A 260 7.03 -2.37 9.03
CA ARG A 260 7.46 -3.77 8.87
C ARG A 260 6.45 -4.59 8.07
N LEU A 261 5.16 -4.35 8.30
CA LEU A 261 4.07 -5.04 7.63
C LEU A 261 4.06 -4.81 6.11
N VAL A 262 4.47 -3.63 5.65
CA VAL A 262 4.62 -3.33 4.21
C VAL A 262 6.01 -3.63 3.67
N GLY A 263 6.93 -4.14 4.52
CA GLY A 263 8.23 -4.66 4.11
C GLY A 263 9.42 -3.73 4.32
N PHE A 264 9.24 -2.55 4.93
CA PHE A 264 10.37 -1.71 5.31
C PHE A 264 11.11 -2.25 6.54
N SER A 265 12.42 -2.02 6.58
CA SER A 265 13.22 -2.36 7.75
C SER A 265 12.95 -1.42 8.93
N SER A 266 13.40 -1.82 10.12
CA SER A 266 13.34 -0.95 11.29
C SER A 266 14.25 0.26 11.13
N GLU A 267 15.39 0.09 10.47
CA GLU A 267 16.35 1.14 10.18
C GLU A 267 15.74 2.21 9.26
N ASP A 268 15.03 1.80 8.20
CA ASP A 268 14.30 2.71 7.29
C ASP A 268 13.26 3.53 8.06
N TYR A 269 12.50 2.86 8.94
CA TYR A 269 11.51 3.52 9.78
C TYR A 269 12.13 4.59 10.67
N TRP A 270 13.20 4.25 11.40
CA TRP A 270 13.83 5.20 12.32
C TRP A 270 14.54 6.34 11.60
N LEU A 271 15.15 6.05 10.44
CA LEU A 271 15.73 7.08 9.57
C LEU A 271 14.67 8.14 9.18
N VAL A 272 13.53 7.68 8.66
CA VAL A 272 12.46 8.57 8.23
C VAL A 272 11.82 9.30 9.41
N ARG A 273 11.51 8.57 10.49
CA ARG A 273 10.91 9.14 11.68
C ARG A 273 11.75 10.30 12.23
N LYS A 274 13.02 10.06 12.47
CA LYS A 274 13.95 11.08 12.98
C LYS A 274 14.03 12.28 12.03
N ALA A 275 14.16 12.04 10.73
CA ALA A 275 14.23 13.11 9.74
C ALA A 275 12.97 13.98 9.72
N LEU A 276 11.77 13.36 9.84
CA LEU A 276 10.50 14.09 9.90
C LEU A 276 10.38 14.89 11.21
N GLU A 277 10.78 14.31 12.35
CA GLU A 277 10.77 14.99 13.64
C GLU A 277 11.65 16.24 13.63
N GLU A 278 12.85 16.14 13.09
CA GLU A 278 13.79 17.26 12.95
C GLU A 278 13.24 18.34 12.00
N GLN A 279 12.78 17.94 10.81
CA GLN A 279 12.37 18.88 9.75
C GLN A 279 11.04 19.60 10.05
N PHE A 280 10.05 18.88 10.61
CA PHE A 280 8.67 19.39 10.68
C PHE A 280 8.13 19.60 12.09
N TYR A 281 8.79 19.05 13.11
CA TYR A 281 8.27 19.00 14.48
C TYR A 281 9.27 19.50 15.53
N ASN A 282 10.35 20.17 15.13
CA ASN A 282 11.40 20.69 16.02
C ASN A 282 11.94 19.60 16.98
N GLY A 283 12.16 18.38 16.46
CA GLY A 283 12.65 17.23 17.23
C GLY A 283 11.62 16.57 18.15
N LYS A 284 10.33 16.97 18.10
CA LYS A 284 9.29 16.36 18.96
C LYS A 284 8.73 15.09 18.35
N ASP A 285 8.47 14.08 19.21
CA ASP A 285 7.78 12.83 18.85
C ASP A 285 6.29 13.09 18.56
N CYS A 286 5.99 13.54 17.34
CA CYS A 286 4.63 13.85 16.86
C CYS A 286 4.34 13.26 15.48
N THR A 287 5.16 12.33 14.98
CA THR A 287 5.11 11.84 13.59
C THR A 287 4.17 10.66 13.36
N ASP A 288 3.64 10.02 14.39
CA ASP A 288 2.86 8.79 14.29
C ASP A 288 1.79 8.82 13.19
N THR A 289 1.04 9.93 13.07
CA THR A 289 -0.01 10.08 12.05
C THR A 289 0.55 10.01 10.64
N GLN A 290 1.70 10.65 10.38
CA GLN A 290 2.34 10.63 9.07
C GLN A 290 2.94 9.25 8.78
N MET A 291 3.56 8.62 9.78
CA MET A 291 4.11 7.27 9.64
C MET A 291 3.03 6.24 9.31
N TYR A 292 1.88 6.28 9.97
CA TYR A 292 0.71 5.46 9.62
C TYR A 292 0.20 5.73 8.21
N LYS A 293 0.08 7.01 7.83
CA LYS A 293 -0.39 7.42 6.51
C LYS A 293 0.51 6.88 5.40
N MET A 294 1.81 6.99 5.56
CA MET A 294 2.79 6.47 4.61
C MET A 294 2.72 4.94 4.48
N ALA A 295 2.67 4.21 5.60
CA ALA A 295 2.49 2.76 5.58
C ALA A 295 1.18 2.35 4.88
N GLY A 296 0.08 3.06 5.16
CA GLY A 296 -1.22 2.80 4.53
C GLY A 296 -1.25 3.08 3.02
N ASN A 297 -0.50 4.07 2.55
CA ASN A 297 -0.38 4.39 1.12
C ASN A 297 0.65 3.52 0.39
N SER A 298 1.56 2.86 1.10
CA SER A 298 2.63 2.08 0.50
C SER A 298 2.10 0.80 -0.15
N ILE A 299 2.87 0.28 -1.10
CA ILE A 299 2.72 -1.09 -1.63
C ILE A 299 3.51 -2.06 -0.75
N VAL A 300 3.18 -3.35 -0.80
CA VAL A 300 3.97 -4.40 -0.15
C VAL A 300 5.25 -4.60 -0.98
N ILE A 301 6.41 -4.35 -0.37
CA ILE A 301 7.71 -4.34 -1.05
C ILE A 301 7.99 -5.69 -1.71
N GLN A 302 7.73 -6.81 -1.03
CA GLN A 302 7.95 -8.16 -1.57
C GLN A 302 7.15 -8.43 -2.84
N VAL A 303 5.95 -7.85 -2.97
CA VAL A 303 5.15 -7.94 -4.20
C VAL A 303 5.82 -7.13 -5.32
N ALA A 304 6.26 -5.90 -5.03
CA ALA A 304 6.96 -5.07 -6.01
C ALA A 304 8.25 -5.72 -6.49
N GLU A 305 9.05 -6.28 -5.57
CA GLU A 305 10.28 -7.02 -5.89
C GLU A 305 10.00 -8.20 -6.83
N SER A 306 8.94 -8.98 -6.57
CA SER A 306 8.57 -10.11 -7.43
C SER A 306 8.22 -9.69 -8.85
N ILE A 307 7.58 -8.53 -9.03
CA ILE A 307 7.26 -7.95 -10.34
C ILE A 307 8.54 -7.52 -11.06
N ILE A 308 9.43 -6.80 -10.36
CA ILE A 308 10.72 -6.35 -10.92
C ILE A 308 11.60 -7.54 -11.30
N GLU A 309 11.62 -8.60 -10.48
CA GLU A 309 12.32 -9.85 -10.84
C GLU A 309 11.79 -10.47 -12.14
N SER A 310 10.47 -10.44 -12.35
CA SER A 310 9.84 -10.95 -13.58
C SER A 310 10.20 -10.12 -14.82
N LEU A 311 10.66 -8.87 -14.64
CA LEU A 311 11.05 -7.96 -15.71
C LEU A 311 12.55 -8.00 -16.06
N LYS A 312 13.40 -8.74 -15.33
CA LYS A 312 14.86 -8.77 -15.55
C LYS A 312 15.26 -9.11 -17.00
N GLY A 313 14.57 -10.04 -17.64
CA GLY A 313 14.84 -10.40 -19.04
C GLY A 313 14.27 -9.45 -20.11
N ILE A 314 13.60 -8.37 -19.68
CA ILE A 314 12.98 -7.36 -20.56
C ILE A 314 13.72 -6.02 -20.42
N LEU A 315 14.14 -5.68 -19.20
CA LEU A 315 14.81 -4.42 -18.88
C LEU A 315 16.34 -4.49 -19.01
N TYR A 316 16.92 -5.72 -18.98
CA TYR A 316 18.37 -5.96 -19.04
C TYR A 316 18.75 -6.98 -20.10
#